data_484c8acb7aedcebd35d12a384c95e744
#
_entry.id   484c8acb7aedcebd35d12a384c95e744
#
_cell.length_a   1.000
_cell.length_b   1.000
_cell.length_c   1.000
_cell.angle_alpha   90.00
_cell.angle_beta   90.00
_cell.angle_gamma   90.00
#
_symmetry.space_group_name_H-M   'P 1'
#
loop_
_entity.id
_entity.type
_entity.pdbx_description
1 polymer ?
#
loop_
_entity_poly.entity_id
_entity_poly.type
_entity_poly.pdbx_seq_one_letter_code
_entity_poly.pdbx_strand_id
1 'polypeptide(L)'
;MSWIASAVTAGLVLLATSCGDDGGDSAAGRGAAIYRANCSACHGDDLRGAATGPSLLLTIYGPDELSDEAIRDAVRNGVAEQRFELGEMPANGALGDQQIDLIIDHIRSVQATDGLEPVP
;
A
#
# COMPACT_ATOMS: atom_id res chain seq x y z
N MET A 1 -68.77 30.49 -4.81
CA MET A 1 -67.51 30.75 -5.56
C MET A 1 -66.36 30.36 -4.63
N SER A 2 -65.82 29.17 -4.85
CA SER A 2 -64.77 28.61 -4.02
C SER A 2 -63.43 28.74 -4.73
N TRP A 3 -62.49 29.42 -4.12
CA TRP A 3 -61.15 29.51 -4.60
C TRP A 3 -60.34 28.50 -3.80
N ILE A 4 -59.89 27.44 -4.47
CA ILE A 4 -58.98 26.45 -3.88
C ILE A 4 -57.56 26.89 -4.24
N ALA A 5 -56.83 27.37 -3.24
CA ALA A 5 -55.41 27.64 -3.37
C ALA A 5 -54.65 26.36 -3.18
N SER A 6 -54.06 25.84 -4.26
CA SER A 6 -53.12 24.72 -4.20
C SER A 6 -51.75 25.22 -3.76
N ALA A 7 -51.33 24.85 -2.57
CA ALA A 7 -49.97 25.04 -2.09
C ALA A 7 -49.07 23.93 -2.66
N VAL A 8 -48.17 24.31 -3.56
CA VAL A 8 -47.10 23.44 -4.04
C VAL A 8 -45.93 23.55 -3.05
N THR A 9 -45.76 22.53 -2.23
CA THR A 9 -44.60 22.38 -1.37
C THR A 9 -43.47 21.83 -2.21
N ALA A 10 -42.51 22.70 -2.56
CA ALA A 10 -41.26 22.31 -3.17
C ALA A 10 -40.37 21.64 -2.10
N GLY A 11 -40.27 20.33 -2.17
CA GLY A 11 -39.33 19.56 -1.34
C GLY A 11 -37.89 19.78 -1.82
N LEU A 12 -37.09 20.47 -1.01
CA LEU A 12 -35.67 20.63 -1.22
C LEU A 12 -34.99 19.33 -0.84
N VAL A 13 -34.63 18.52 -1.84
CA VAL A 13 -33.78 17.34 -1.64
C VAL A 13 -32.33 17.83 -1.46
N LEU A 14 -31.84 17.85 -0.24
CA LEU A 14 -30.42 18.01 0.04
C LEU A 14 -29.72 16.72 -0.36
N LEU A 15 -29.06 16.73 -1.48
CA LEU A 15 -28.05 15.75 -1.85
C LEU A 15 -26.83 15.99 -0.95
N ALA A 16 -26.72 15.25 0.14
CA ALA A 16 -25.49 15.17 0.91
C ALA A 16 -24.46 14.40 0.08
N THR A 17 -23.61 15.10 -0.63
CA THR A 17 -22.37 14.53 -1.17
C THR A 17 -21.43 14.31 0.01
N SER A 18 -21.43 13.10 0.56
CA SER A 18 -20.37 12.69 1.47
C SER A 18 -19.12 12.45 0.63
N CYS A 19 -18.25 13.42 0.58
CA CYS A 19 -16.85 13.19 0.20
C CYS A 19 -16.23 12.42 1.37
N GLY A 20 -16.29 11.09 1.31
CA GLY A 20 -15.52 10.23 2.16
C GLY A 20 -14.08 10.25 1.69
N ASP A 21 -13.24 11.00 2.38
CA ASP A 21 -11.78 10.96 2.22
C ASP A 21 -11.24 9.80 3.07
N ASP A 22 -11.65 8.57 2.71
CA ASP A 22 -11.34 7.36 3.48
C ASP A 22 -9.99 6.72 3.13
N GLY A 23 -9.17 7.41 2.33
CA GLY A 23 -7.89 6.85 1.86
C GLY A 23 -6.88 6.55 2.99
N GLY A 24 -6.89 7.30 4.08
CA GLY A 24 -5.93 7.16 5.18
C GLY A 24 -6.31 6.13 6.24
N ASP A 25 -7.61 5.96 6.51
CA ASP A 25 -8.10 5.10 7.59
C ASP A 25 -8.38 3.66 7.14
N SER A 26 -8.41 3.39 5.86
CA SER A 26 -8.54 2.03 5.33
C SER A 26 -7.28 1.19 5.62
N ALA A 27 -7.42 -0.14 5.66
CA ALA A 27 -6.28 -1.03 5.83
C ALA A 27 -5.22 -0.79 4.73
N ALA A 28 -5.65 -0.58 3.48
CA ALA A 28 -4.77 -0.26 2.36
C ALA A 28 -4.03 1.07 2.57
N GLY A 29 -4.73 2.12 3.02
CA GLY A 29 -4.11 3.42 3.31
C GLY A 29 -3.10 3.34 4.45
N ARG A 30 -3.40 2.57 5.50
CA ARG A 30 -2.45 2.34 6.60
C ARG A 30 -1.22 1.56 6.13
N GLY A 31 -1.39 0.52 5.33
CA GLY A 31 -0.28 -0.25 4.76
C GLY A 31 0.65 0.62 3.93
N ALA A 32 0.09 1.46 3.06
CA ALA A 32 0.85 2.42 2.26
C ALA A 32 1.62 3.43 3.13
N ALA A 33 0.98 3.95 4.20
CA ALA A 33 1.63 4.89 5.11
C ALA A 33 2.79 4.27 5.88
N ILE A 34 2.61 3.04 6.40
CA ILE A 34 3.67 2.32 7.12
C ILE A 34 4.82 1.96 6.17
N TYR A 35 4.52 1.49 4.96
CA TYR A 35 5.51 1.24 3.91
C TYR A 35 6.34 2.49 3.62
N ARG A 36 5.68 3.63 3.39
CA ARG A 36 6.35 4.89 3.09
C ARG A 36 7.30 5.31 4.22
N ALA A 37 6.88 5.14 5.46
CA ALA A 37 7.69 5.53 6.62
C ALA A 37 8.91 4.62 6.87
N ASN A 38 8.86 3.34 6.44
CA ASN A 38 9.85 2.35 6.84
C ASN A 38 10.63 1.71 5.68
N CYS A 39 10.09 1.73 4.47
CA CYS A 39 10.59 0.93 3.36
C CYS A 39 10.97 1.78 2.13
N SER A 40 10.27 2.89 1.91
CA SER A 40 10.36 3.64 0.67
C SER A 40 11.71 4.31 0.45
N ALA A 41 12.43 4.65 1.51
CA ALA A 41 13.77 5.23 1.39
C ALA A 41 14.74 4.33 0.62
N CYS A 42 14.59 3.01 0.75
CA CYS A 42 15.41 2.02 0.05
C CYS A 42 14.70 1.41 -1.17
N HIS A 43 13.40 1.16 -1.07
CA HIS A 43 12.65 0.45 -2.13
C HIS A 43 11.84 1.36 -3.07
N GLY A 44 11.87 2.67 -2.84
CA GLY A 44 11.09 3.65 -3.60
C GLY A 44 9.65 3.77 -3.12
N ASP A 45 9.05 4.95 -3.26
CA ASP A 45 7.63 5.18 -2.93
C ASP A 45 6.68 4.38 -3.83
N ASP A 46 7.13 4.10 -5.04
CA ASP A 46 6.44 3.35 -6.09
C ASP A 46 6.86 1.87 -6.16
N LEU A 47 7.63 1.37 -5.21
CA LEU A 47 8.21 0.04 -5.17
C LEU A 47 9.23 -0.25 -6.28
N ARG A 48 9.69 0.74 -7.03
CA ARG A 48 10.62 0.56 -8.17
C ARG A 48 12.08 0.63 -7.79
N GLY A 49 12.36 0.65 -6.49
CA GLY A 49 13.71 0.69 -5.96
C GLY A 49 14.27 2.11 -5.85
N ALA A 50 15.43 2.18 -5.21
CA ALA A 50 16.24 3.37 -5.04
C ALA A 50 17.73 2.99 -5.00
N ALA A 51 18.60 3.92 -4.61
CA ALA A 51 20.05 3.68 -4.59
C ALA A 51 20.50 2.54 -3.64
N THR A 52 19.72 2.24 -2.61
CA THR A 52 20.08 1.29 -1.55
C THR A 52 19.14 0.10 -1.41
N GLY A 53 18.18 -0.05 -2.31
CA GLY A 53 17.26 -1.17 -2.29
C GLY A 53 16.70 -1.50 -3.67
N PRO A 54 16.42 -2.78 -3.95
CA PRO A 54 15.90 -3.22 -5.24
C PRO A 54 14.43 -2.84 -5.42
N SER A 55 14.01 -2.82 -6.68
CA SER A 55 12.59 -2.78 -7.03
C SER A 55 11.88 -4.02 -6.50
N LEU A 56 10.79 -3.82 -5.78
CA LEU A 56 9.92 -4.90 -5.31
C LEU A 56 8.91 -5.35 -6.38
N LEU A 57 8.94 -4.73 -7.57
CA LEU A 57 8.13 -5.13 -8.72
C LEU A 57 8.86 -6.15 -9.60
N LEU A 58 10.07 -6.58 -9.26
CA LEU A 58 10.74 -7.65 -9.99
C LEU A 58 10.03 -8.99 -9.79
N THR A 59 9.96 -9.80 -10.82
CA THR A 59 9.30 -11.13 -10.79
C THR A 59 9.77 -12.01 -9.65
N ILE A 60 11.05 -11.93 -9.27
CA ILE A 60 11.63 -12.70 -8.15
C ILE A 60 11.06 -12.32 -6.78
N TYR A 61 10.37 -11.20 -6.67
CA TYR A 61 9.68 -10.75 -5.44
C TYR A 61 8.15 -10.91 -5.53
N GLY A 62 7.65 -11.42 -6.66
CA GLY A 62 6.25 -11.73 -6.83
C GLY A 62 5.78 -12.90 -5.96
N PRO A 63 4.46 -13.08 -5.80
CA PRO A 63 3.89 -14.07 -4.89
C PRO A 63 4.23 -15.53 -5.26
N ASP A 64 4.57 -15.80 -6.51
CA ASP A 64 4.95 -17.15 -6.97
C ASP A 64 6.40 -17.51 -6.60
N GLU A 65 7.26 -16.52 -6.38
CA GLU A 65 8.69 -16.71 -6.09
C GLU A 65 9.06 -16.37 -4.66
N LEU A 66 8.40 -15.40 -4.05
CA LEU A 66 8.66 -14.94 -2.69
C LEU A 66 7.37 -14.96 -1.86
N SER A 67 7.29 -15.84 -0.87
CA SER A 67 6.12 -15.94 0.00
C SER A 67 6.00 -14.72 0.94
N ASP A 68 4.80 -14.49 1.44
CA ASP A 68 4.55 -13.45 2.43
C ASP A 68 5.31 -13.70 3.74
N GLU A 69 5.50 -14.97 4.11
CA GLU A 69 6.32 -15.34 5.27
C GLU A 69 7.80 -14.96 5.07
N ALA A 70 8.32 -15.14 3.86
CA ALA A 70 9.69 -14.73 3.53
C ALA A 70 9.85 -13.20 3.59
N ILE A 71 8.85 -12.42 3.18
CA ILE A 71 8.84 -10.97 3.36
C ILE A 71 8.84 -10.61 4.85
N ARG A 72 7.99 -11.27 5.63
CA ARG A 72 7.91 -11.08 7.09
C ARG A 72 9.25 -11.35 7.76
N ASP A 73 9.89 -12.45 7.38
CA ASP A 73 11.22 -12.80 7.89
C ASP A 73 12.28 -11.77 7.51
N ALA A 74 12.28 -11.30 6.27
CA ALA A 74 13.18 -10.25 5.80
C ALA A 74 13.05 -8.96 6.60
N VAL A 75 11.82 -8.55 6.93
CA VAL A 75 11.59 -7.34 7.74
C VAL A 75 12.10 -7.54 9.18
N ARG A 76 11.85 -8.69 9.77
CA ARG A 76 12.24 -8.97 11.15
C ARG A 76 13.73 -9.16 11.33
N ASN A 77 14.36 -9.88 10.43
CA ASN A 77 15.74 -10.37 10.58
C ASN A 77 16.73 -9.68 9.65
N GLY A 78 16.23 -8.89 8.69
CA GLY A 78 17.06 -8.34 7.62
C GLY A 78 17.46 -9.37 6.58
N VAL A 79 18.16 -8.93 5.57
CA VAL A 79 18.67 -9.76 4.48
C VAL A 79 20.10 -9.37 4.19
N ALA A 80 21.03 -10.34 4.19
CA ALA A 80 22.40 -10.12 3.74
C ALA A 80 22.40 -9.74 2.24
N GLU A 81 23.39 -8.97 1.84
CA GLU A 81 23.55 -8.60 0.43
C GLU A 81 23.65 -9.87 -0.43
N GLN A 82 22.85 -9.93 -1.50
CA GLN A 82 22.75 -11.14 -2.33
C GLN A 82 22.91 -10.91 -3.83
N ARG A 83 22.20 -9.96 -4.43
CA ARG A 83 22.02 -9.93 -5.89
C ARG A 83 22.46 -8.67 -6.58
N PHE A 84 22.20 -7.53 -6.01
CA PHE A 84 22.26 -6.27 -6.77
C PHE A 84 23.38 -5.35 -6.29
N GLU A 85 24.25 -5.83 -5.42
CA GLU A 85 25.34 -5.03 -4.83
C GLU A 85 24.84 -3.69 -4.22
N LEU A 86 23.64 -3.75 -3.65
CA LEU A 86 22.97 -2.60 -3.03
C LEU A 86 23.19 -2.52 -1.51
N GLY A 87 23.97 -3.46 -0.97
CA GLY A 87 24.17 -3.64 0.46
C GLY A 87 23.12 -4.54 1.11
N GLU A 88 23.23 -4.71 2.41
CA GLU A 88 22.29 -5.49 3.20
C GLU A 88 20.98 -4.72 3.44
N MET A 89 19.88 -5.45 3.59
CA MET A 89 18.64 -4.91 4.14
C MET A 89 18.69 -5.04 5.66
N PRO A 90 18.70 -3.95 6.42
CA PRO A 90 18.72 -4.03 7.87
C PRO A 90 17.39 -4.56 8.41
N ALA A 91 17.43 -5.27 9.54
CA ALA A 91 16.24 -5.69 10.26
C ALA A 91 15.47 -4.48 10.81
N ASN A 92 14.14 -4.56 10.83
CA ASN A 92 13.28 -3.60 11.50
C ASN A 92 12.45 -4.29 12.59
N GLY A 93 13.06 -4.47 13.75
CA GLY A 93 12.40 -5.10 14.91
C GLY A 93 11.37 -4.21 15.62
N ALA A 94 11.20 -2.95 15.22
CA ALA A 94 10.25 -2.04 15.80
C ALA A 94 8.81 -2.25 15.27
N LEU A 95 8.65 -2.91 14.12
CA LEU A 95 7.37 -3.18 13.51
C LEU A 95 6.71 -4.42 14.14
N GLY A 96 5.47 -4.28 14.61
CA GLY A 96 4.65 -5.41 15.05
C GLY A 96 4.10 -6.21 13.86
N ASP A 97 3.68 -7.44 14.15
CA ASP A 97 3.18 -8.39 13.13
C ASP A 97 2.06 -7.80 12.27
N GLN A 98 1.09 -7.14 12.89
CA GLN A 98 -0.01 -6.52 12.17
C GLN A 98 0.43 -5.39 11.24
N GLN A 99 1.47 -4.64 11.62
CA GLN A 99 2.03 -3.59 10.76
C GLN A 99 2.76 -4.21 9.57
N ILE A 100 3.49 -5.30 9.79
CA ILE A 100 4.16 -6.05 8.71
C ILE A 100 3.13 -6.64 7.75
N ASP A 101 2.04 -7.20 8.25
CA ASP A 101 0.97 -7.72 7.40
C ASP A 101 0.36 -6.63 6.51
N LEU A 102 0.10 -5.45 7.05
CA LEU A 102 -0.38 -4.30 6.27
C LEU A 102 0.62 -3.84 5.20
N ILE A 103 1.92 -3.90 5.49
CA ILE A 103 2.97 -3.59 4.50
C ILE A 103 2.95 -4.64 3.38
N ILE A 104 2.84 -5.91 3.71
CA ILE A 104 2.78 -7.01 2.74
C ILE A 104 1.57 -6.85 1.83
N ASP A 105 0.39 -6.60 2.40
CA ASP A 105 -0.84 -6.35 1.64
C ASP A 105 -0.66 -5.18 0.66
N HIS A 106 -0.01 -4.09 1.11
CA HIS A 106 0.31 -2.97 0.25
C HIS A 106 1.23 -3.37 -0.91
N ILE A 107 2.33 -4.06 -0.62
CA ILE A 107 3.27 -4.55 -1.65
C ILE A 107 2.53 -5.42 -2.67
N ARG A 108 1.75 -6.40 -2.24
CA ARG A 108 0.98 -7.30 -3.11
C ARG A 108 -0.05 -6.57 -3.95
N SER A 109 -0.70 -5.57 -3.38
CA SER A 109 -1.66 -4.73 -4.09
C SER A 109 -0.99 -3.95 -5.23
N VAL A 110 0.18 -3.35 -4.98
CA VAL A 110 0.93 -2.62 -6.01
C VAL A 110 1.44 -3.58 -7.08
N GLN A 111 1.99 -4.73 -6.70
CA GLN A 111 2.42 -5.77 -7.65
C GLN A 111 1.26 -6.23 -8.57
N ALA A 112 0.07 -6.40 -8.02
CA ALA A 112 -1.12 -6.79 -8.80
C ALA A 112 -1.61 -5.67 -9.74
N THR A 113 -1.48 -4.42 -9.32
CA THR A 113 -1.97 -3.25 -10.08
C THR A 113 -0.98 -2.83 -11.17
N ASP A 114 0.30 -2.73 -10.83
CA ASP A 114 1.35 -2.21 -11.71
C ASP A 114 2.00 -3.30 -12.58
N GLY A 115 1.86 -4.56 -12.15
CA GLY A 115 2.48 -5.71 -12.79
C GLY A 115 3.91 -5.94 -12.31
N LEU A 116 4.43 -7.13 -12.64
CA LEU A 116 5.79 -7.53 -12.31
C LEU A 116 6.71 -7.35 -13.53
N GLU A 117 7.94 -6.95 -13.27
CA GLU A 117 8.96 -6.70 -14.27
C GLU A 117 10.01 -7.82 -14.24
N PRO A 118 10.58 -8.21 -15.38
CA PRO A 118 11.67 -9.19 -15.41
C PRO A 118 12.91 -8.65 -14.71
N VAL A 119 13.70 -9.55 -14.16
CA VAL A 119 15.00 -9.21 -13.58
C VAL A 119 15.93 -8.78 -14.73
N PRO A 120 16.61 -7.63 -14.62
CA PRO A 120 17.54 -7.15 -15.66
C PRO A 120 18.79 -8.02 -15.84
#